data_85bd98bc4cb8a14ec406466094845711
#
_entry.id   85bd98bc4cb8a14ec406466094845711
#
_cell.length_a   1.000
_cell.length_b   1.000
_cell.length_c   1.000
_cell.angle_alpha   90.00
_cell.angle_beta   90.00
_cell.angle_gamma   90.00
#
_symmetry.space_group_name_H-M   'P 1'
#
loop_
_entity.id
_entity.type
_entity.pdbx_description
1 polymer ?
#
loop_
_entity_poly.entity_id
_entity_poly.type
_entity_poly.pdbx_seq_one_letter_code
_entity_poly.pdbx_strand_id
1 'polypeptide(L)'
;MRLTFAQRSCFLTIFAVVATGTAFATVGVASLVHQGRSMGDPVVFLEGVVRQIARNDYATAWQTLEPAQQRLVPVGGYVRCESASPIPGHLASIRVLRSFDERVNVAGSQAGAVDTKAVTFRLTISEPGFASVVVTHTVHAVHAGQRWAWILPAKRLQLHRSGTCGARPVGAPE
;
A
#
# COMPACT_ATOMS: atom_id res chain seq x y z
N MET A 1 -17.71 -46.53 28.98
CA MET A 1 -19.00 -46.58 28.29
C MET A 1 -18.74 -46.08 26.87
N ARG A 2 -18.42 -46.95 25.91
CA ARG A 2 -19.27 -47.82 25.03
C ARG A 2 -20.34 -46.98 24.33
N LEU A 3 -20.12 -46.90 23.05
CA LEU A 3 -20.82 -47.41 21.84
C LEU A 3 -21.55 -46.26 21.13
N THR A 4 -21.76 -46.13 19.81
CA THR A 4 -21.62 -47.02 18.63
C THR A 4 -21.80 -46.18 17.37
N PHE A 5 -21.06 -46.48 16.33
CA PHE A 5 -21.38 -46.77 14.94
C PHE A 5 -22.82 -46.65 14.41
N ALA A 6 -22.99 -45.99 13.29
CA ALA A 6 -23.85 -46.35 12.13
C ALA A 6 -23.62 -45.29 11.02
N GLN A 7 -22.91 -45.44 9.95
CA GLN A 7 -23.04 -46.26 8.73
C GLN A 7 -24.45 -46.25 8.10
N ARG A 8 -24.53 -45.68 6.90
CA ARG A 8 -25.33 -46.06 5.71
C ARG A 8 -25.23 -44.91 4.69
N SER A 9 -24.50 -45.03 3.62
CA SER A 9 -24.73 -45.84 2.39
C SER A 9 -25.85 -45.34 1.48
N CYS A 10 -25.43 -45.11 0.23
CA CYS A 10 -26.11 -45.19 -1.04
C CYS A 10 -27.22 -44.21 -1.39
N PHE A 11 -26.99 -43.48 -2.48
CA PHE A 11 -27.78 -43.70 -3.70
C PHE A 11 -27.06 -43.12 -4.92
N LEU A 12 -26.58 -44.01 -5.74
CA LEU A 12 -26.27 -43.79 -7.17
C LEU A 12 -27.61 -43.57 -7.89
N THR A 13 -27.69 -42.51 -8.66
CA THR A 13 -28.68 -42.46 -9.73
C THR A 13 -27.99 -41.91 -10.99
N ILE A 14 -27.75 -42.83 -11.89
CA ILE A 14 -27.37 -42.66 -13.28
C ILE A 14 -28.60 -42.16 -14.02
N PHE A 15 -28.49 -41.04 -14.73
CA PHE A 15 -29.37 -40.75 -15.84
C PHE A 15 -28.52 -40.34 -17.05
N ALA A 16 -28.45 -41.27 -17.97
CA ALA A 16 -28.02 -41.04 -19.34
C ALA A 16 -29.23 -40.54 -20.16
N VAL A 17 -29.08 -39.46 -20.88
CA VAL A 17 -29.92 -39.13 -22.04
C VAL A 17 -29.04 -38.39 -23.05
N VAL A 18 -28.54 -39.08 -23.99
CA VAL A 18 -28.72 -39.10 -25.46
C VAL A 18 -28.95 -37.74 -26.13
N ALA A 19 -27.89 -37.38 -26.84
CA ALA A 19 -27.70 -36.79 -28.19
C ALA A 19 -28.86 -36.03 -28.84
N THR A 20 -28.54 -34.89 -29.41
CA THR A 20 -28.45 -34.50 -30.85
C THR A 20 -28.57 -33.00 -30.98
N GLY A 21 -27.69 -32.38 -31.71
CA GLY A 21 -27.80 -30.97 -32.01
C GLY A 21 -26.46 -30.34 -32.38
N THR A 22 -25.96 -30.65 -33.58
CA THR A 22 -24.84 -29.94 -34.19
C THR A 22 -25.21 -28.50 -34.45
N ALA A 23 -24.71 -27.61 -33.64
CA ALA A 23 -24.62 -26.19 -33.96
C ALA A 23 -23.14 -25.82 -33.81
N PHE A 24 -22.43 -25.69 -34.94
CA PHE A 24 -21.13 -25.05 -34.99
C PHE A 24 -21.29 -23.58 -34.64
N ALA A 25 -21.24 -23.27 -33.38
CA ALA A 25 -20.99 -21.90 -32.93
C ALA A 25 -19.49 -21.68 -33.05
N THR A 26 -19.08 -20.96 -34.06
CA THR A 26 -17.75 -20.36 -34.12
C THR A 26 -17.61 -19.46 -32.91
N VAL A 27 -17.02 -19.98 -31.86
CA VAL A 27 -16.56 -19.20 -30.73
C VAL A 27 -15.43 -18.32 -31.24
N GLY A 28 -15.79 -17.10 -31.60
CA GLY A 28 -14.82 -16.05 -31.80
C GLY A 28 -13.99 -15.98 -30.52
N VAL A 29 -12.73 -16.35 -30.63
CA VAL A 29 -11.72 -16.10 -29.59
C VAL A 29 -11.64 -14.58 -29.50
N ALA A 30 -12.46 -13.99 -28.63
CA ALA A 30 -12.23 -12.63 -28.18
C ALA A 30 -10.86 -12.68 -27.52
N SER A 31 -9.82 -12.28 -28.27
CA SER A 31 -8.55 -11.90 -27.70
C SER A 31 -8.87 -10.88 -26.62
N LEU A 32 -8.87 -11.34 -25.36
CA LEU A 32 -8.73 -10.49 -24.21
C LEU A 32 -7.36 -9.82 -24.39
N VAL A 33 -7.37 -8.73 -25.14
CA VAL A 33 -6.31 -7.73 -25.07
C VAL A 33 -6.26 -7.42 -23.58
N HIS A 34 -5.30 -7.99 -22.92
CA HIS A 34 -4.83 -7.54 -21.62
C HIS A 34 -4.40 -6.09 -21.89
N GLN A 35 -5.35 -5.16 -21.71
CA GLN A 35 -5.01 -3.77 -21.52
C GLN A 35 -4.14 -3.77 -20.27
N GLY A 36 -2.84 -3.86 -20.49
CA GLY A 36 -1.86 -3.61 -19.44
C GLY A 36 -2.25 -2.28 -18.84
N ARG A 37 -2.87 -2.31 -17.65
CA ARG A 37 -3.08 -1.10 -16.88
C ARG A 37 -1.70 -0.50 -16.75
N SER A 38 -1.42 0.54 -17.53
CA SER A 38 -0.22 1.31 -17.38
C SER A 38 -0.17 1.70 -15.92
N MET A 39 0.90 1.34 -15.23
CA MET A 39 1.12 1.85 -13.88
C MET A 39 1.06 3.37 -13.99
N GLY A 40 0.16 3.98 -13.25
CA GLY A 40 0.00 5.43 -13.27
C GLY A 40 1.32 6.14 -12.92
N ASP A 41 1.35 7.44 -13.10
CA ASP A 41 2.50 8.27 -12.76
C ASP A 41 2.86 8.11 -11.27
N PRO A 42 4.11 7.71 -10.94
CA PRO A 42 4.56 7.56 -9.54
C PRO A 42 4.51 8.89 -8.76
N VAL A 43 4.62 10.03 -9.42
CA VAL A 43 4.49 11.35 -8.78
C VAL A 43 3.07 11.55 -8.28
N VAL A 44 2.07 11.26 -9.11
CA VAL A 44 0.64 11.35 -8.74
C VAL A 44 0.31 10.36 -7.63
N PHE A 45 0.85 9.15 -7.73
CA PHE A 45 0.69 8.12 -6.69
C PHE A 45 1.22 8.59 -5.34
N LEU A 46 2.47 9.07 -5.29
CA LEU A 46 3.10 9.53 -4.05
C LEU A 46 2.44 10.80 -3.49
N GLU A 47 1.99 11.70 -4.36
CA GLU A 47 1.19 12.86 -3.92
C GLU A 47 -0.10 12.40 -3.21
N GLY A 48 -0.77 11.38 -3.74
CA GLY A 48 -1.93 10.75 -3.11
C GLY A 48 -1.62 10.22 -1.73
N VAL A 49 -0.52 9.48 -1.57
CA VAL A 49 -0.05 8.96 -0.27
C VAL A 49 0.22 10.09 0.74
N VAL A 50 0.94 11.13 0.31
CA VAL A 50 1.23 12.29 1.17
C VAL A 50 -0.05 13.00 1.62
N ARG A 51 -1.05 13.14 0.73
CA ARG A 51 -2.36 13.70 1.08
C ARG A 51 -3.13 12.83 2.07
N GLN A 52 -3.08 11.51 1.95
CA GLN A 52 -3.69 10.58 2.92
C GLN A 52 -3.06 10.75 4.30
N ILE A 53 -1.73 10.73 4.39
CA ILE A 53 -1.00 10.92 5.64
C ILE A 53 -1.32 12.30 6.26
N ALA A 54 -1.34 13.36 5.44
CA ALA A 54 -1.63 14.70 5.90
C ALA A 54 -3.08 14.90 6.41
N ARG A 55 -4.01 14.03 6.01
CA ARG A 55 -5.39 13.98 6.50
C ARG A 55 -5.58 13.02 7.68
N ASN A 56 -4.49 12.44 8.18
CA ASN A 56 -4.49 11.39 9.19
C ASN A 56 -5.23 10.10 8.75
N ASP A 57 -5.37 9.89 7.44
CA ASP A 57 -5.91 8.65 6.86
C ASP A 57 -4.81 7.60 6.73
N TYR A 58 -4.27 7.21 7.85
CA TYR A 58 -3.12 6.31 7.93
C TYR A 58 -3.46 4.89 7.48
N ALA A 59 -4.68 4.44 7.68
CA ALA A 59 -5.10 3.11 7.26
C ALA A 59 -5.05 2.96 5.73
N THR A 60 -5.55 3.96 5.00
CA THR A 60 -5.51 3.98 3.53
C THR A 60 -4.06 4.12 3.02
N ALA A 61 -3.25 4.98 3.63
CA ALA A 61 -1.84 5.10 3.29
C ALA A 61 -1.09 3.77 3.48
N TRP A 62 -1.37 3.03 4.57
CA TRP A 62 -0.77 1.73 4.83
C TRP A 62 -1.11 0.69 3.75
N GLN A 63 -2.32 0.71 3.16
CA GLN A 63 -2.71 -0.25 2.12
C GLN A 63 -1.83 -0.19 0.87
N THR A 64 -1.18 0.93 0.63
CA THR A 64 -0.27 1.14 -0.49
C THR A 64 1.21 1.11 -0.10
N LEU A 65 1.51 0.78 1.16
CA LEU A 65 2.87 0.55 1.63
C LEU A 65 3.47 -0.71 0.96
N GLU A 66 4.78 -0.75 0.83
CA GLU A 66 5.51 -1.89 0.28
C GLU A 66 5.17 -3.18 1.05
N PRO A 67 4.84 -4.31 0.35
CA PRO A 67 4.32 -5.51 0.99
C PRO A 67 5.22 -6.15 2.05
N ALA A 68 6.56 -6.09 1.90
CA ALA A 68 7.46 -6.61 2.92
C ALA A 68 7.40 -5.76 4.20
N GLN A 69 7.24 -4.46 4.07
CA GLN A 69 7.08 -3.55 5.21
C GLN A 69 5.70 -3.70 5.86
N GLN A 70 4.64 -3.96 5.08
CA GLN A 70 3.31 -4.28 5.65
C GLN A 70 3.36 -5.52 6.56
N ARG A 71 4.13 -6.55 6.17
CA ARG A 71 4.34 -7.76 7.01
C ARG A 71 5.07 -7.46 8.31
N LEU A 72 5.99 -6.50 8.30
CA LEU A 72 6.76 -6.09 9.48
C LEU A 72 5.99 -5.17 10.42
N VAL A 73 5.07 -4.38 9.87
CA VAL A 73 4.27 -3.41 10.62
C VAL A 73 2.80 -3.59 10.25
N PRO A 74 2.05 -4.41 11.02
CA PRO A 74 0.62 -4.58 10.81
C PRO A 74 -0.15 -3.26 10.90
N VAL A 75 -1.25 -3.12 10.14
CA VAL A 75 -2.03 -1.88 10.03
C VAL A 75 -2.38 -1.25 11.38
N GLY A 76 -2.82 -2.04 12.36
CA GLY A 76 -3.17 -1.53 13.69
C GLY A 76 -1.96 -0.93 14.43
N GLY A 77 -0.76 -1.50 14.25
CA GLY A 77 0.49 -0.97 14.78
C GLY A 77 0.87 0.35 14.09
N TYR A 78 0.79 0.37 12.77
CA TYR A 78 1.07 1.56 11.96
C TYR A 78 0.15 2.73 12.34
N VAL A 79 -1.16 2.52 12.29
CA VAL A 79 -2.16 3.54 12.61
C VAL A 79 -1.98 4.09 14.02
N ARG A 80 -1.80 3.22 15.01
CA ARG A 80 -1.57 3.64 16.40
C ARG A 80 -0.32 4.51 16.53
N CYS A 81 0.75 4.16 15.82
CA CYS A 81 2.01 4.87 15.84
C CYS A 81 1.90 6.26 15.19
N GLU A 82 1.31 6.35 14.01
CA GLU A 82 1.11 7.62 13.32
C GLU A 82 0.14 8.53 14.09
N SER A 83 -0.93 7.97 14.67
CA SER A 83 -1.90 8.71 15.48
C SER A 83 -1.33 9.24 16.80
N ALA A 84 -0.22 8.68 17.28
CA ALA A 84 0.47 9.19 18.48
C ALA A 84 1.19 10.54 18.22
N SER A 85 1.42 10.89 16.95
CA SER A 85 2.06 12.16 16.55
C SER A 85 1.41 12.66 15.25
N PRO A 86 0.14 13.04 15.29
CA PRO A 86 -0.59 13.49 14.11
C PRO A 86 0.03 14.78 13.56
N ILE A 87 -0.15 15.00 12.26
CA ILE A 87 0.23 16.29 11.66
C ILE A 87 -0.71 17.36 12.24
N PRO A 88 -0.19 18.41 12.90
CA PRO A 88 -1.02 19.47 13.44
C PRO A 88 -1.62 20.29 12.30
N GLY A 89 -2.89 20.66 12.43
CA GLY A 89 -3.58 21.47 11.43
C GLY A 89 -3.94 20.74 10.14
N HIS A 90 -3.89 21.44 9.02
CA HIS A 90 -4.26 20.88 7.71
C HIS A 90 -3.21 21.20 6.63
N LEU A 91 -3.15 20.34 5.60
CA LEU A 91 -2.31 20.56 4.43
C LEU A 91 -2.90 21.67 3.58
N ALA A 92 -2.32 22.87 3.66
CA ALA A 92 -2.72 24.03 2.88
C ALA A 92 -2.23 23.93 1.43
N SER A 93 -1.01 23.42 1.20
CA SER A 93 -0.50 23.19 -0.14
C SER A 93 0.51 22.03 -0.19
N ILE A 94 0.59 21.41 -1.36
CA ILE A 94 1.63 20.44 -1.71
C ILE A 94 2.21 20.82 -3.07
N ARG A 95 3.53 20.83 -3.17
CA ARG A 95 4.26 21.16 -4.39
C ARG A 95 5.37 20.16 -4.62
N VAL A 96 5.41 19.55 -5.79
CA VAL A 96 6.55 18.74 -6.24
C VAL A 96 7.73 19.68 -6.52
N LEU A 97 8.87 19.41 -5.90
CA LEU A 97 10.12 20.14 -6.17
C LEU A 97 10.98 19.42 -7.20
N ARG A 98 11.08 18.09 -7.10
CA ARG A 98 11.85 17.26 -8.03
C ARG A 98 11.38 15.81 -7.96
N SER A 99 11.63 15.08 -9.05
CA SER A 99 11.48 13.64 -9.15
C SER A 99 12.72 13.05 -9.79
N PHE A 100 13.24 11.94 -9.26
CA PHE A 100 14.46 11.30 -9.75
C PHE A 100 14.46 9.82 -9.42
N ASP A 101 15.31 9.06 -10.11
CA ASP A 101 15.51 7.64 -9.84
C ASP A 101 16.61 7.49 -8.79
N GLU A 102 16.41 6.58 -7.84
CA GLU A 102 17.35 6.30 -6.77
C GLU A 102 17.30 4.82 -6.39
N ARG A 103 18.45 4.24 -6.08
CA ARG A 103 18.52 2.88 -5.54
C ARG A 103 18.59 2.94 -4.03
N VAL A 104 17.63 2.29 -3.37
CA VAL A 104 17.56 2.28 -1.91
C VAL A 104 17.41 0.85 -1.37
N ASN A 105 17.95 0.61 -0.19
CA ASN A 105 17.69 -0.62 0.55
C ASN A 105 16.33 -0.52 1.21
N VAL A 106 15.39 -1.37 0.79
CA VAL A 106 14.07 -1.45 1.39
C VAL A 106 14.15 -2.37 2.61
N ALA A 107 14.05 -1.79 3.78
CA ALA A 107 14.06 -2.54 5.03
C ALA A 107 12.92 -3.58 5.05
N GLY A 108 13.27 -4.84 5.35
CA GLY A 108 12.34 -5.98 5.31
C GLY A 108 12.23 -6.68 3.97
N SER A 109 12.77 -6.11 2.89
CA SER A 109 12.94 -6.80 1.62
C SER A 109 14.21 -7.64 1.62
N GLN A 110 14.15 -8.82 1.00
CA GLN A 110 15.33 -9.67 0.75
C GLN A 110 16.05 -9.29 -0.55
N ALA A 111 15.49 -8.39 -1.35
CA ALA A 111 16.00 -8.04 -2.67
C ALA A 111 17.24 -7.13 -2.64
N GLY A 112 17.72 -6.72 -1.46
CA GLY A 112 18.80 -5.75 -1.35
C GLY A 112 18.38 -4.35 -1.81
N ALA A 113 19.28 -3.63 -2.51
CA ALA A 113 18.97 -2.32 -3.07
C ALA A 113 18.07 -2.47 -4.31
N VAL A 114 16.95 -1.76 -4.33
CA VAL A 114 15.99 -1.74 -5.42
C VAL A 114 15.91 -0.36 -6.07
N ASP A 115 15.55 -0.33 -7.35
CA ASP A 115 15.34 0.92 -8.07
C ASP A 115 13.99 1.51 -7.65
N THR A 116 13.99 2.78 -7.29
CA THR A 116 12.83 3.52 -6.82
C THR A 116 12.68 4.83 -7.55
N LYS A 117 11.46 5.34 -7.58
CA LYS A 117 11.19 6.72 -7.94
C LYS A 117 11.08 7.55 -6.65
N ALA A 118 12.01 8.47 -6.46
CA ALA A 118 12.02 9.43 -5.37
C ALA A 118 11.33 10.72 -5.80
N VAL A 119 10.44 11.25 -4.96
CA VAL A 119 9.77 12.54 -5.19
C VAL A 119 9.93 13.40 -3.96
N THR A 120 10.50 14.59 -4.14
CA THR A 120 10.64 15.59 -3.09
C THR A 120 9.47 16.56 -3.16
N PHE A 121 8.73 16.67 -2.07
CA PHE A 121 7.60 17.58 -1.91
C PHE A 121 7.97 18.75 -0.98
N ARG A 122 7.40 19.90 -1.27
CA ARG A 122 7.26 21.01 -0.31
C ARG A 122 5.83 21.02 0.16
N LEU A 123 5.63 20.90 1.46
CA LEU A 123 4.34 20.87 2.13
C LEU A 123 4.19 22.15 2.94
N THR A 124 3.05 22.83 2.82
CA THR A 124 2.67 23.90 3.73
C THR A 124 1.55 23.41 4.62
N ILE A 125 1.78 23.41 5.91
CA ILE A 125 0.83 23.00 6.93
C ILE A 125 0.37 24.25 7.66
N SER A 126 -0.93 24.46 7.73
CA SER A 126 -1.53 25.60 8.41
C SER A 126 -2.39 25.14 9.58
N GLU A 127 -2.24 25.80 10.70
CA GLU A 127 -3.04 25.61 11.89
C GLU A 127 -3.66 26.96 12.30
N PRO A 128 -4.96 27.01 12.58
CA PRO A 128 -5.62 28.26 12.98
C PRO A 128 -4.93 28.90 14.19
N GLY A 129 -4.59 30.17 14.09
CA GLY A 129 -3.91 30.90 15.16
C GLY A 129 -2.39 30.77 15.21
N PHE A 130 -1.79 29.97 14.31
CA PHE A 130 -0.34 29.77 14.24
C PHE A 130 0.22 30.14 12.87
N ALA A 131 1.51 30.43 12.82
CA ALA A 131 2.22 30.61 11.55
C ALA A 131 2.26 29.27 10.79
N SER A 132 2.10 29.32 9.47
CA SER A 132 2.21 28.13 8.63
C SER A 132 3.63 27.57 8.67
N VAL A 133 3.72 26.25 8.76
CA VAL A 133 5.00 25.52 8.72
C VAL A 133 5.24 24.97 7.33
N VAL A 134 6.44 25.19 6.81
CA VAL A 134 6.87 24.64 5.51
C VAL A 134 7.86 23.51 5.77
N VAL A 135 7.53 22.31 5.25
CA VAL A 135 8.34 21.11 5.37
C VAL A 135 8.72 20.61 3.98
N THR A 136 9.97 20.20 3.82
CA THR A 136 10.44 19.49 2.61
C THR A 136 10.66 18.04 2.97
N HIS A 137 10.05 17.13 2.20
CA HIS A 137 10.12 15.70 2.46
C HIS A 137 10.24 14.90 1.16
N THR A 138 11.12 13.89 1.15
CA THR A 138 11.28 12.97 0.02
C THR A 138 10.62 11.64 0.34
N VAL A 139 9.78 11.17 -0.58
CA VAL A 139 9.08 9.89 -0.49
C VAL A 139 9.47 9.04 -1.68
N HIS A 140 9.63 7.75 -1.46
CA HIS A 140 10.02 6.79 -2.48
C HIS A 140 8.88 5.87 -2.86
N ALA A 141 8.75 5.58 -4.15
CA ALA A 141 7.89 4.54 -4.68
C ALA A 141 8.72 3.43 -5.31
N VAL A 142 8.28 2.20 -5.15
CA VAL A 142 8.86 1.00 -5.74
C VAL A 142 7.79 0.23 -6.50
N HIS A 143 8.21 -0.56 -7.47
CA HIS A 143 7.34 -1.51 -8.14
C HIS A 143 6.99 -2.69 -7.23
N ALA A 144 5.71 -2.90 -6.97
CA ALA A 144 5.18 -4.07 -6.27
C ALA A 144 4.23 -4.84 -7.21
N GLY A 145 4.80 -5.67 -8.07
CA GLY A 145 4.09 -6.31 -9.19
C GLY A 145 3.66 -5.27 -10.23
N GLN A 146 2.35 -5.13 -10.46
CA GLN A 146 1.79 -4.19 -11.44
C GLN A 146 1.30 -2.87 -10.81
N ARG A 147 1.74 -2.54 -9.63
CA ARG A 147 1.35 -1.30 -8.94
C ARG A 147 2.54 -0.62 -8.30
N TRP A 148 2.40 0.67 -8.05
CA TRP A 148 3.30 1.39 -7.16
C TRP A 148 3.01 1.06 -5.71
N ALA A 149 4.07 0.99 -4.90
CA ALA A 149 4.01 0.95 -3.46
C ALA A 149 5.00 1.99 -2.91
N TRP A 150 4.64 2.68 -1.85
CA TRP A 150 5.55 3.61 -1.20
C TRP A 150 6.34 2.92 -0.08
N ILE A 151 7.45 3.54 0.34
CA ILE A 151 8.40 2.96 1.27
C ILE A 151 8.52 3.84 2.51
N LEU A 152 8.43 3.20 3.69
CA LEU A 152 8.85 3.83 4.94
C LEU A 152 10.38 3.86 5.02
N PRO A 153 10.99 4.99 5.40
CA PRO A 153 12.41 5.05 5.74
C PRO A 153 12.77 4.06 6.85
N ALA A 154 13.97 3.47 6.79
CA ALA A 154 14.40 2.43 7.72
C ALA A 154 14.25 2.84 9.21
N LYS A 155 14.61 4.07 9.53
CA LYS A 155 14.47 4.64 10.89
C LYS A 155 13.00 4.67 11.34
N ARG A 156 12.10 5.08 10.44
CA ARG A 156 10.67 5.12 10.73
C ARG A 156 10.09 3.72 10.90
N LEU A 157 10.46 2.81 10.02
CA LEU A 157 10.06 1.41 10.11
C LEU A 157 10.49 0.78 11.45
N GLN A 158 11.70 1.09 11.93
CA GLN A 158 12.18 0.62 13.21
C GLN A 158 11.35 1.14 14.39
N LEU A 159 10.96 2.43 14.38
CA LEU A 159 10.07 3.00 15.40
C LEU A 159 8.72 2.28 15.44
N HIS A 160 8.14 1.99 14.27
CA HIS A 160 6.89 1.25 14.20
C HIS A 160 7.03 -0.19 14.74
N ARG A 161 8.13 -0.86 14.45
CA ARG A 161 8.39 -2.23 14.92
C ARG A 161 8.61 -2.32 16.42
N SER A 162 9.31 -1.35 16.98
CA SER A 162 9.56 -1.31 18.44
C SER A 162 8.35 -0.85 19.24
N GLY A 163 7.32 -0.30 18.57
CA GLY A 163 6.18 0.32 19.25
C GLY A 163 6.52 1.58 20.02
N THR A 164 7.75 2.10 19.88
CA THR A 164 8.21 3.33 20.54
C THR A 164 7.78 4.57 19.73
N CYS A 165 6.51 4.68 19.49
CA CYS A 165 5.90 5.81 18.80
C CYS A 165 5.76 6.97 19.81
N GLY A 166 6.86 7.55 20.18
CA GLY A 166 6.90 8.74 21.04
C GLY A 166 6.84 10.02 20.23
N ALA A 167 6.38 11.08 20.86
CA ALA A 167 6.35 12.41 20.29
C ALA A 167 7.72 12.76 19.66
N ARG A 168 7.75 12.85 18.35
CA ARG A 168 8.89 13.41 17.64
C ARG A 168 8.85 14.91 17.89
N PRO A 169 9.89 15.53 18.43
CA PRO A 169 9.92 16.97 18.51
C PRO A 169 9.78 17.54 17.09
N VAL A 170 8.81 18.41 16.89
CA VAL A 170 8.59 19.12 15.64
C VAL A 170 9.90 19.84 15.31
N GLY A 171 10.53 19.52 14.18
CA GLY A 171 11.74 20.18 13.72
C GLY A 171 13.06 19.43 13.94
N ALA A 172 13.08 18.19 14.42
CA ALA A 172 14.30 17.39 14.41
C ALA A 172 14.70 17.04 12.97
N PRO A 173 15.91 17.39 12.49
CA PRO A 173 16.38 16.97 11.17
C PRO A 173 16.46 15.44 11.09
N GLU A 174 16.23 14.88 9.90
CA GLU A 174 16.39 13.46 9.60
C GLU A 174 17.86 13.01 9.64
#